data_21165bf14d362139c03eadfdca1fd47e
#
_entry.id   21165bf14d362139c03eadfdca1fd47e
#
_cell.length_a   1.000
_cell.length_b   1.000
_cell.length_c   1.000
_cell.angle_alpha   90.00
_cell.angle_beta   90.00
_cell.angle_gamma   90.00
#
_symmetry.space_group_name_H-M   'P 1'
#
loop_
_entity.id
_entity.type
_entity.pdbx_description
1 polymer ?
#
loop_
_entity_poly.entity_id
_entity_poly.type
_entity_poly.pdbx_seq_one_letter_code
_entity_poly.pdbx_strand_id
1 'polypeptide(L)'
;TEIYTLSLHDALPIYAAYCHITSNNTIYGTQWQTFPDTGDVPLVADMSSDIMSRKIDVSKFGIVYAGAQKNMGPAGVTCVIIREDLVGKAPENTPSMLNYKPHVENNSCYNTCPVSAIFVVHEVLKWLTDMGGVAEMEKINNAKAKLIYDILDSSSFYKGSVEKSSRSKMNIPFKLPTEELDSEFVAAASKKGFIGLKGHRAVGGIRA
;
A
#
# COMPACT_ATOMS: atom_id res chain seq x y z
N THR A 1 -3.39 -9.16 -21.80
CA THR A 1 -4.60 -8.61 -21.15
C THR A 1 -4.47 -7.11 -21.24
N GLU A 2 -5.22 -6.49 -22.17
CA GLU A 2 -5.27 -5.03 -22.29
C GLU A 2 -5.86 -4.47 -21.01
N ILE A 3 -5.07 -3.67 -20.29
CA ILE A 3 -5.56 -2.87 -19.19
C ILE A 3 -6.19 -1.64 -19.86
N TYR A 4 -7.48 -1.68 -20.04
CA TYR A 4 -8.22 -0.49 -20.44
C TYR A 4 -8.05 0.56 -19.34
N THR A 5 -7.40 1.65 -19.68
CA THR A 5 -7.46 2.89 -18.91
C THR A 5 -8.85 3.50 -19.17
N LEU A 6 -9.88 2.90 -18.60
CA LEU A 6 -11.16 3.56 -18.51
C LEU A 6 -10.91 4.79 -17.61
N SER A 7 -11.24 5.97 -18.12
CA SER A 7 -11.44 7.11 -17.25
C SER A 7 -12.41 6.67 -16.17
N LEU A 8 -12.02 6.74 -14.89
CA LEU A 8 -12.89 6.32 -13.78
C LEU A 8 -14.20 7.12 -13.76
N HIS A 9 -14.24 8.29 -14.36
CA HIS A 9 -15.45 9.06 -14.62
C HIS A 9 -16.50 8.30 -15.45
N ASP A 10 -16.05 7.49 -16.42
CA ASP A 10 -16.94 6.72 -17.28
C ASP A 10 -17.32 5.37 -16.67
N ALA A 11 -16.60 4.93 -15.64
CA ALA A 11 -16.76 3.61 -15.02
C ALA A 11 -17.51 3.63 -13.68
N LEU A 12 -17.60 4.81 -13.02
CA LEU A 12 -18.34 4.93 -11.76
C LEU A 12 -19.85 4.91 -12.02
N PRO A 13 -20.61 4.01 -11.34
CA PRO A 13 -22.07 4.11 -11.34
C PRO A 13 -22.46 5.51 -10.83
N ILE A 14 -23.39 6.18 -11.51
CA ILE A 14 -23.89 7.53 -11.16
C ILE A 14 -24.39 7.65 -9.71
N TYR A 15 -24.61 6.54 -9.04
CA TYR A 15 -25.08 6.44 -7.64
C TYR A 15 -24.08 5.76 -6.72
N ALA A 16 -22.78 5.73 -7.07
CA ALA A 16 -21.77 5.12 -6.21
C ALA A 16 -21.66 5.90 -4.89
N ALA A 17 -21.77 5.20 -3.78
CA ALA A 17 -21.56 5.80 -2.45
C ALA A 17 -20.11 6.16 -2.18
N TYR A 18 -19.18 5.43 -2.77
CA TYR A 18 -17.72 5.66 -2.71
C TYR A 18 -17.02 4.92 -3.86
N CYS A 19 -15.79 5.32 -4.15
CA CYS A 19 -14.86 4.59 -5.01
C CYS A 19 -13.74 4.02 -4.12
N HIS A 20 -13.53 2.70 -4.16
CA HIS A 20 -12.48 2.06 -3.37
C HIS A 20 -11.31 1.63 -4.24
N ILE A 21 -10.09 1.94 -3.79
CA ILE A 21 -8.85 1.48 -4.41
C ILE A 21 -7.90 0.87 -3.37
N THR A 22 -7.02 0.00 -3.83
CA THR A 22 -5.82 -0.40 -3.10
C THR A 22 -4.64 0.32 -3.75
N SER A 23 -3.99 1.24 -3.01
CA SER A 23 -2.96 2.13 -3.56
C SER A 23 -1.72 1.40 -4.05
N ASN A 24 -1.37 0.29 -3.41
CA ASN A 24 -0.25 -0.58 -3.78
C ASN A 24 -0.64 -2.05 -3.64
N ASN A 25 -0.59 -2.80 -4.74
CA ASN A 25 -0.86 -4.23 -4.75
C ASN A 25 0.42 -5.03 -4.49
N THR A 26 0.54 -5.57 -3.27
CA THR A 26 1.71 -6.31 -2.80
C THR A 26 2.01 -7.58 -3.59
N ILE A 27 0.99 -8.22 -4.19
CA ILE A 27 1.12 -9.49 -4.91
C ILE A 27 1.59 -9.27 -6.33
N TYR A 28 0.94 -8.33 -7.03
CA TYR A 28 1.20 -8.08 -8.45
C TYR A 28 2.21 -6.97 -8.69
N GLY A 29 2.62 -6.22 -7.67
CA GLY A 29 3.63 -5.17 -7.77
C GLY A 29 3.16 -3.93 -8.53
N THR A 30 1.86 -3.65 -8.52
CA THR A 30 1.29 -2.43 -9.09
C THR A 30 1.05 -1.38 -8.02
N GLN A 31 1.26 -0.12 -8.37
CA GLN A 31 1.04 1.03 -7.49
C GLN A 31 0.41 2.18 -8.28
N TRP A 32 -0.60 2.80 -7.74
CA TRP A 32 -1.16 4.02 -8.30
C TRP A 32 -0.14 5.16 -8.23
N GLN A 33 0.38 5.59 -9.38
CA GLN A 33 1.30 6.73 -9.42
C GLN A 33 0.54 8.05 -9.29
N THR A 34 -0.66 8.10 -9.86
CA THR A 34 -1.60 9.22 -9.74
C THR A 34 -2.94 8.64 -9.30
N PHE A 35 -3.58 9.25 -8.32
CA PHE A 35 -4.89 8.81 -7.85
C PHE A 35 -6.00 9.31 -8.79
N PRO A 36 -7.07 8.52 -8.96
CA PRO A 36 -8.17 8.90 -9.83
C PRO A 36 -8.91 10.14 -9.29
N ASP A 37 -9.37 10.96 -10.20
CA ASP A 37 -10.40 11.96 -9.89
C ASP A 37 -11.76 11.26 -9.90
N THR A 38 -12.45 11.31 -8.78
CA THR A 38 -13.77 10.67 -8.58
C THR A 38 -14.89 11.71 -8.46
N GLY A 39 -14.60 12.99 -8.73
CA GLY A 39 -15.55 14.07 -8.57
C GLY A 39 -16.10 14.13 -7.14
N ASP A 40 -17.43 14.16 -7.01
CA ASP A 40 -18.12 14.21 -5.71
C ASP A 40 -18.17 12.87 -4.97
N VAL A 41 -17.81 11.77 -5.63
CA VAL A 41 -17.80 10.43 -5.01
C VAL A 41 -16.58 10.28 -4.11
N PRO A 42 -16.73 9.99 -2.81
CA PRO A 42 -15.60 9.85 -1.91
C PRO A 42 -14.63 8.75 -2.34
N LEU A 43 -13.34 9.09 -2.50
CA LEU A 43 -12.29 8.12 -2.75
C LEU A 43 -11.86 7.47 -1.43
N VAL A 44 -11.91 6.15 -1.36
CA VAL A 44 -11.49 5.33 -0.22
C VAL A 44 -10.27 4.52 -0.63
N ALA A 45 -9.19 4.58 0.14
CA ALA A 45 -7.96 3.90 -0.21
C ALA A 45 -7.42 3.00 0.92
N ASP A 46 -7.16 1.73 0.59
CA ASP A 46 -6.27 0.87 1.36
C ASP A 46 -4.82 1.22 1.02
N MET A 47 -4.10 1.78 1.99
CA MET A 47 -2.69 2.13 1.87
C MET A 47 -1.79 1.28 2.77
N SER A 48 -2.25 0.12 3.23
CA SER A 48 -1.51 -0.72 4.20
C SER A 48 -0.09 -1.05 3.77
N SER A 49 0.19 -1.16 2.47
CA SER A 49 1.53 -1.54 1.99
C SER A 49 2.39 -0.38 1.49
N ASP A 50 1.85 0.84 1.36
CA ASP A 50 2.61 1.99 0.87
C ASP A 50 2.35 3.31 1.62
N ILE A 51 1.57 3.30 2.69
CA ILE A 51 1.42 4.47 3.55
C ILE A 51 2.79 4.95 4.03
N MET A 52 3.02 6.27 4.07
CA MET A 52 4.30 6.88 4.47
C MET A 52 5.51 6.53 3.57
N SER A 53 5.31 5.85 2.46
CA SER A 53 6.39 5.54 1.51
C SER A 53 6.73 6.70 0.58
N ARG A 54 5.80 7.61 0.39
CA ARG A 54 5.87 8.80 -0.47
C ARG A 54 4.91 9.87 -0.01
N LYS A 55 5.09 11.11 -0.49
CA LYS A 55 4.14 12.19 -0.25
C LYS A 55 2.81 11.92 -0.96
N ILE A 56 1.72 12.10 -0.24
CA ILE A 56 0.36 12.06 -0.77
C ILE A 56 -0.42 13.27 -0.25
N ASP A 57 -1.35 13.74 -1.06
CA ASP A 57 -2.31 14.75 -0.64
C ASP A 57 -3.56 14.05 -0.09
N VAL A 58 -3.65 13.95 1.22
CA VAL A 58 -4.76 13.25 1.91
C VAL A 58 -6.11 13.94 1.72
N SER A 59 -6.13 15.24 1.34
CA SER A 59 -7.37 15.97 1.12
C SER A 59 -8.19 15.45 -0.08
N LYS A 60 -7.54 14.70 -0.97
CA LYS A 60 -8.19 14.05 -2.12
C LYS A 60 -9.03 12.81 -1.75
N PHE A 61 -8.95 12.35 -0.51
CA PHE A 61 -9.60 11.12 -0.08
C PHE A 61 -10.74 11.42 0.88
N GLY A 62 -11.79 10.61 0.77
CA GLY A 62 -12.81 10.53 1.81
C GLY A 62 -12.31 9.73 3.00
N ILE A 63 -11.66 8.60 2.72
CA ILE A 63 -11.05 7.73 3.76
C ILE A 63 -9.73 7.17 3.23
N VAL A 64 -8.69 7.23 4.06
CA VAL A 64 -7.47 6.42 3.91
C VAL A 64 -7.37 5.50 5.11
N TYR A 65 -7.11 4.23 4.89
CA TYR A 65 -6.81 3.32 5.99
C TYR A 65 -5.58 2.47 5.71
N ALA A 66 -4.89 2.08 6.78
CA ALA A 66 -3.68 1.28 6.70
C ALA A 66 -3.52 0.41 7.94
N GLY A 67 -3.47 -0.90 7.76
CA GLY A 67 -2.99 -1.81 8.81
C GLY A 67 -1.50 -1.59 9.05
N ALA A 68 -1.10 -1.42 10.32
CA ALA A 68 0.26 -1.03 10.66
C ALA A 68 1.33 -2.08 10.31
N GLN A 69 0.96 -3.36 10.26
CA GLN A 69 1.87 -4.52 10.17
C GLN A 69 2.79 -4.57 8.94
N LYS A 70 2.64 -3.67 7.98
CA LYS A 70 3.50 -3.63 6.80
C LYS A 70 4.51 -2.49 6.85
N ASN A 71 4.02 -1.24 7.01
CA ASN A 71 4.87 -0.07 6.85
C ASN A 71 4.86 0.92 8.03
N MET A 72 4.09 0.65 9.09
CA MET A 72 3.96 1.56 10.23
C MET A 72 4.37 0.94 11.57
N GLY A 73 4.38 -0.40 11.69
CA GLY A 73 4.66 -1.06 12.97
C GLY A 73 4.14 -2.49 13.04
N PRO A 74 3.73 -2.98 14.22
CA PRO A 74 3.24 -4.34 14.41
C PRO A 74 1.78 -4.50 13.99
N ALA A 75 1.33 -5.76 13.91
CA ALA A 75 -0.09 -6.08 13.76
C ALA A 75 -0.89 -5.63 14.99
N GLY A 76 -2.19 -5.38 14.79
CA GLY A 76 -3.14 -5.03 15.85
C GLY A 76 -3.52 -3.54 15.90
N VAL A 77 -2.90 -2.70 15.05
CA VAL A 77 -3.29 -1.29 14.89
C VAL A 77 -3.65 -1.03 13.43
N THR A 78 -4.72 -0.30 13.23
CA THR A 78 -5.09 0.27 11.93
C THR A 78 -5.20 1.77 12.05
N CYS A 79 -4.44 2.49 11.23
CA CYS A 79 -4.59 3.93 11.09
C CYS A 79 -5.74 4.22 10.12
N VAL A 80 -6.64 5.12 10.50
CA VAL A 80 -7.72 5.61 9.64
C VAL A 80 -7.67 7.13 9.62
N ILE A 81 -7.59 7.70 8.41
CA ILE A 81 -7.75 9.13 8.16
C ILE A 81 -9.10 9.27 7.46
N ILE A 82 -10.05 9.93 8.08
CA ILE A 82 -11.40 10.09 7.55
C ILE A 82 -11.77 11.56 7.48
N ARG A 83 -12.40 11.95 6.38
CA ARG A 83 -12.96 13.27 6.19
C ARG A 83 -14.15 13.47 7.13
N GLU A 84 -14.20 14.60 7.81
CA GLU A 84 -15.14 14.87 8.91
C GLU A 84 -16.61 14.72 8.48
N ASP A 85 -16.96 15.16 7.27
CA ASP A 85 -18.32 15.07 6.75
C ASP A 85 -18.82 13.63 6.49
N LEU A 86 -17.93 12.65 6.52
CA LEU A 86 -18.27 11.22 6.40
C LEU A 86 -18.50 10.54 7.76
N VAL A 87 -18.13 11.19 8.86
CA VAL A 87 -18.34 10.66 10.21
C VAL A 87 -19.82 10.74 10.58
N GLY A 88 -20.36 9.66 11.17
CA GLY A 88 -21.73 9.65 11.66
C GLY A 88 -22.80 9.33 10.62
N LYS A 89 -22.43 8.94 9.39
CA LYS A 89 -23.38 8.53 8.33
C LYS A 89 -23.74 7.04 8.36
N ALA A 90 -23.25 6.29 9.34
CA ALA A 90 -23.62 4.89 9.50
C ALA A 90 -25.10 4.75 9.88
N PRO A 91 -25.81 3.71 9.39
CA PRO A 91 -27.17 3.41 9.82
C PRO A 91 -27.29 3.27 11.35
N GLU A 92 -28.43 3.62 11.93
CA GLU A 92 -28.65 3.61 13.38
C GLU A 92 -28.39 2.25 14.07
N ASN A 93 -28.68 1.15 13.35
CA ASN A 93 -28.46 -0.20 13.84
C ASN A 93 -27.03 -0.74 13.60
N THR A 94 -26.09 0.10 13.14
CA THR A 94 -24.70 -0.30 12.93
C THR A 94 -24.03 -0.56 14.29
N PRO A 95 -23.43 -1.75 14.52
CA PRO A 95 -22.67 -2.01 15.73
C PRO A 95 -21.61 -0.95 15.96
N SER A 96 -21.44 -0.51 17.22
CA SER A 96 -20.53 0.58 17.59
C SER A 96 -19.10 0.40 17.06
N MET A 97 -18.58 -0.83 17.05
CA MET A 97 -17.24 -1.15 16.55
C MET A 97 -17.09 -1.04 15.04
N LEU A 98 -18.20 -0.98 14.28
CA LEU A 98 -18.24 -0.78 12.84
C LEU A 98 -18.63 0.66 12.46
N ASN A 99 -18.73 1.56 13.43
CA ASN A 99 -19.08 2.95 13.24
C ASN A 99 -17.92 3.84 13.69
N TYR A 100 -17.45 4.72 12.81
CA TYR A 100 -16.33 5.61 13.12
C TYR A 100 -16.67 6.69 14.15
N LYS A 101 -17.94 7.08 14.28
CA LYS A 101 -18.36 8.15 15.20
C LYS A 101 -17.93 7.93 16.66
N PRO A 102 -18.21 6.76 17.30
CA PRO A 102 -17.72 6.52 18.67
C PRO A 102 -16.21 6.60 18.81
N HIS A 103 -15.45 6.17 17.80
CA HIS A 103 -13.98 6.23 17.83
C HIS A 103 -13.48 7.68 17.75
N VAL A 104 -14.09 8.52 16.92
CA VAL A 104 -13.75 9.94 16.79
C VAL A 104 -14.09 10.70 18.09
N GLU A 105 -15.29 10.50 18.63
CA GLU A 105 -15.74 11.17 19.85
C GLU A 105 -14.95 10.80 21.11
N ASN A 106 -14.27 9.64 21.08
CA ASN A 106 -13.47 9.14 22.22
C ASN A 106 -11.95 9.12 21.91
N ASN A 107 -11.47 9.92 20.97
CA ASN A 107 -10.04 10.01 20.61
C ASN A 107 -9.40 8.63 20.38
N SER A 108 -10.09 7.75 19.65
CA SER A 108 -9.71 6.35 19.37
C SER A 108 -9.60 5.44 20.61
N CYS A 109 -10.07 5.88 21.76
CA CYS A 109 -10.07 5.14 23.04
C CYS A 109 -11.46 4.70 23.46
N TYR A 110 -12.38 4.45 22.52
CA TYR A 110 -13.72 3.97 22.83
C TYR A 110 -13.72 2.60 23.52
N ASN A 111 -12.75 1.77 23.23
CA ASN A 111 -12.44 0.51 23.92
C ASN A 111 -10.98 0.50 24.37
N THR A 112 -10.58 -0.47 25.19
CA THR A 112 -9.18 -0.67 25.56
C THR A 112 -8.33 -0.88 24.32
N CYS A 113 -7.41 0.04 24.06
CA CYS A 113 -6.57 0.02 22.87
C CYS A 113 -5.33 -0.88 23.06
N PRO A 114 -4.72 -1.39 21.97
CA PRO A 114 -3.51 -2.20 22.02
C PRO A 114 -2.28 -1.32 22.29
N VAL A 115 -2.08 -0.90 23.55
CA VAL A 115 -1.10 0.10 23.98
C VAL A 115 0.31 -0.20 23.49
N SER A 116 0.77 -1.45 23.59
CA SER A 116 2.12 -1.83 23.14
C SER A 116 2.31 -1.68 21.63
N ALA A 117 1.30 -2.02 20.83
CA ALA A 117 1.36 -1.87 19.40
C ALA A 117 1.33 -0.38 18.99
N ILE A 118 0.52 0.44 19.66
CA ILE A 118 0.47 1.90 19.45
C ILE A 118 1.81 2.54 19.83
N PHE A 119 2.43 2.11 20.92
CA PHE A 119 3.76 2.58 21.31
C PHE A 119 4.81 2.30 20.23
N VAL A 120 4.82 1.09 19.66
CA VAL A 120 5.76 0.78 18.56
C VAL A 120 5.48 1.61 17.33
N VAL A 121 4.20 1.83 16.97
CA VAL A 121 3.85 2.75 15.88
C VAL A 121 4.39 4.16 16.15
N HIS A 122 4.25 4.67 17.39
CA HIS A 122 4.82 5.96 17.79
C HIS A 122 6.33 6.03 17.55
N GLU A 123 7.07 5.01 17.97
CA GLU A 123 8.54 4.96 17.78
C GLU A 123 8.94 4.90 16.29
N VAL A 124 8.18 4.17 15.46
CA VAL A 124 8.40 4.14 14.00
C VAL A 124 8.14 5.52 13.37
N LEU A 125 7.09 6.22 13.79
CA LEU A 125 6.77 7.57 13.31
C LEU A 125 7.84 8.59 13.74
N LYS A 126 8.33 8.47 14.96
CA LYS A 126 9.43 9.29 15.46
C LYS A 126 10.70 9.05 14.64
N TRP A 127 11.09 7.79 14.44
CA TRP A 127 12.22 7.43 13.60
C TRP A 127 12.09 8.00 12.18
N LEU A 128 10.90 7.88 11.56
CA LEU A 128 10.65 8.45 10.24
C LEU A 128 10.81 9.97 10.22
N THR A 129 10.33 10.65 11.26
CA THR A 129 10.47 12.11 11.42
C THR A 129 11.94 12.51 11.54
N ASP A 130 12.69 11.80 12.40
CA ASP A 130 14.11 12.04 12.63
C ASP A 130 14.97 11.80 11.37
N MET A 131 14.54 10.90 10.49
CA MET A 131 15.17 10.67 9.18
C MET A 131 14.91 11.77 8.13
N GLY A 132 14.10 12.75 8.42
CA GLY A 132 13.68 13.79 7.46
C GLY A 132 12.29 13.62 6.88
N GLY A 133 11.50 12.71 7.47
CA GLY A 133 10.08 12.49 7.17
C GLY A 133 9.82 11.75 5.87
N VAL A 134 8.57 11.78 5.44
CA VAL A 134 8.09 11.07 4.24
C VAL A 134 8.81 11.50 2.96
N ALA A 135 9.25 12.77 2.89
CA ALA A 135 9.96 13.28 1.72
C ALA A 135 11.32 12.59 1.52
N GLU A 136 12.05 12.34 2.59
CA GLU A 136 13.33 11.65 2.52
C GLU A 136 13.13 10.15 2.29
N MET A 137 12.12 9.56 2.94
CA MET A 137 11.75 8.17 2.68
C MET A 137 11.38 7.93 1.22
N GLU A 138 10.67 8.85 0.58
CA GLU A 138 10.34 8.76 -0.85
C GLU A 138 11.59 8.73 -1.73
N LYS A 139 12.59 9.56 -1.44
CA LYS A 139 13.88 9.54 -2.17
C LYS A 139 14.58 8.19 -2.01
N ILE A 140 14.65 7.67 -0.79
CA ILE A 140 15.25 6.36 -0.49
C ILE A 140 14.52 5.26 -1.25
N ASN A 141 13.18 5.24 -1.23
CA ASN A 141 12.38 4.24 -1.92
C ASN A 141 12.54 4.33 -3.44
N ASN A 142 12.59 5.54 -4.00
CA ASN A 142 12.87 5.75 -5.41
C ASN A 142 14.24 5.20 -5.81
N ALA A 143 15.29 5.47 -5.02
CA ALA A 143 16.63 4.98 -5.28
C ALA A 143 16.70 3.45 -5.23
N LYS A 144 16.12 2.82 -4.20
CA LYS A 144 16.06 1.36 -4.08
C LYS A 144 15.32 0.70 -5.24
N ALA A 145 14.15 1.21 -5.59
CA ALA A 145 13.35 0.69 -6.69
C ALA A 145 14.09 0.82 -8.03
N LYS A 146 14.74 1.98 -8.26
CA LYS A 146 15.52 2.23 -9.48
C LYS A 146 16.61 1.20 -9.67
N LEU A 147 17.37 0.82 -8.62
CA LEU A 147 18.44 -0.18 -8.71
C LEU A 147 17.93 -1.50 -9.29
N ILE A 148 16.76 -1.96 -8.85
CA ILE A 148 16.20 -3.22 -9.33
C ILE A 148 15.61 -3.06 -10.74
N TYR A 149 14.83 -2.00 -10.97
CA TYR A 149 14.19 -1.80 -12.27
C TYR A 149 15.19 -1.53 -13.40
N ASP A 150 16.31 -0.86 -13.13
CA ASP A 150 17.39 -0.67 -14.12
C ASP A 150 17.94 -2.04 -14.60
N ILE A 151 18.11 -2.99 -13.67
CA ILE A 151 18.54 -4.36 -14.00
C ILE A 151 17.48 -5.09 -14.81
N LEU A 152 16.21 -5.03 -14.37
CA LEU A 152 15.11 -5.69 -15.07
C LEU A 152 14.92 -5.15 -16.49
N ASP A 153 15.07 -3.85 -16.68
CA ASP A 153 14.86 -3.19 -17.96
C ASP A 153 16.04 -3.36 -18.93
N SER A 154 17.25 -3.57 -18.42
CA SER A 154 18.45 -3.79 -19.23
C SER A 154 18.70 -5.27 -19.57
N SER A 155 17.99 -6.19 -18.94
CA SER A 155 18.21 -7.63 -19.07
C SER A 155 17.12 -8.30 -19.90
N SER A 156 17.52 -9.20 -20.79
CA SER A 156 16.59 -10.14 -21.46
C SER A 156 16.31 -11.39 -20.61
N PHE A 157 17.09 -11.61 -19.56
CA PHE A 157 16.99 -12.77 -18.68
C PHE A 157 15.93 -12.60 -17.58
N TYR A 158 15.86 -11.40 -16.99
CA TYR A 158 14.86 -11.08 -15.98
C TYR A 158 13.63 -10.44 -16.64
N LYS A 159 12.44 -10.91 -16.28
CA LYS A 159 11.17 -10.39 -16.81
C LYS A 159 10.34 -9.76 -15.69
N GLY A 160 10.27 -8.44 -15.66
CA GLY A 160 9.28 -7.73 -14.86
C GLY A 160 7.89 -7.93 -15.44
N SER A 161 6.90 -8.17 -14.56
CA SER A 161 5.51 -8.46 -14.98
C SER A 161 4.61 -7.22 -15.02
N VAL A 162 5.14 -6.04 -14.68
CA VAL A 162 4.36 -4.81 -14.49
C VAL A 162 4.79 -3.75 -15.48
N GLU A 163 3.82 -3.10 -16.12
CA GLU A 163 4.07 -1.93 -16.97
C GLU A 163 4.76 -0.80 -16.19
N LYS A 164 5.66 -0.08 -16.86
CA LYS A 164 6.50 0.97 -16.25
C LYS A 164 5.68 2.05 -15.52
N SER A 165 4.55 2.44 -16.10
CA SER A 165 3.64 3.46 -15.55
C SER A 165 2.93 3.03 -14.25
N SER A 166 2.86 1.71 -13.99
CA SER A 166 2.12 1.13 -12.87
C SER A 166 3.03 0.42 -11.86
N ARG A 167 4.34 0.53 -11.99
CA ARG A 167 5.31 -0.19 -11.15
C ARG A 167 5.27 0.26 -9.70
N SER A 168 5.20 -0.71 -8.81
CA SER A 168 5.34 -0.47 -7.36
C SER A 168 6.80 -0.18 -6.99
N LYS A 169 7.00 0.79 -6.12
CA LYS A 169 8.30 1.07 -5.48
C LYS A 169 8.48 0.29 -4.17
N MET A 170 7.45 -0.43 -3.74
CA MET A 170 7.41 -1.19 -2.50
C MET A 170 7.56 -2.70 -2.72
N ASN A 171 7.05 -3.22 -3.85
CA ASN A 171 7.02 -4.63 -4.15
C ASN A 171 7.33 -4.84 -5.63
N ILE A 172 8.44 -5.47 -5.93
CA ILE A 172 8.95 -5.65 -7.29
C ILE A 172 8.95 -7.15 -7.64
N PRO A 173 7.85 -7.66 -8.24
CA PRO A 173 7.82 -9.03 -8.74
C PRO A 173 8.52 -9.13 -10.10
N PHE A 174 9.26 -10.22 -10.29
CA PHE A 174 9.87 -10.57 -11.56
C PHE A 174 10.04 -12.09 -11.68
N LYS A 175 10.32 -12.57 -12.88
CA LYS A 175 10.53 -13.99 -13.19
C LYS A 175 11.81 -14.20 -13.98
N LEU A 176 12.38 -15.36 -13.83
CA LEU A 176 13.42 -15.89 -14.70
C LEU A 176 12.78 -16.73 -15.82
N PRO A 177 13.55 -17.19 -16.80
CA PRO A 177 13.01 -17.95 -17.94
C PRO A 177 12.26 -19.23 -17.55
N THR A 178 12.63 -19.87 -16.45
CA THR A 178 11.97 -21.09 -15.96
C THR A 178 11.77 -21.09 -14.44
N GLU A 179 10.85 -21.90 -13.92
CA GLU A 179 10.57 -22.01 -12.49
C GLU A 179 11.72 -22.65 -11.71
N GLU A 180 12.52 -23.52 -12.37
CA GLU A 180 13.73 -24.09 -11.80
C GLU A 180 14.75 -22.97 -11.53
N LEU A 181 14.96 -22.07 -12.47
CA LEU A 181 15.86 -20.92 -12.30
C LEU A 181 15.34 -19.96 -11.22
N ASP A 182 14.04 -19.73 -11.11
CA ASP A 182 13.46 -18.96 -10.01
C ASP A 182 13.86 -19.58 -8.64
N SER A 183 13.76 -20.90 -8.54
CA SER A 183 14.11 -21.66 -7.32
C SER A 183 15.60 -21.61 -7.00
N GLU A 184 16.44 -21.77 -8.03
CA GLU A 184 17.90 -21.66 -7.91
C GLU A 184 18.32 -20.24 -7.49
N PHE A 185 17.72 -19.22 -8.09
CA PHE A 185 17.96 -17.82 -7.73
C PHE A 185 17.64 -17.56 -6.25
N VAL A 186 16.46 -17.99 -5.77
CA VAL A 186 16.06 -17.82 -4.37
C VAL A 186 17.06 -18.53 -3.44
N ALA A 187 17.49 -19.76 -3.77
CA ALA A 187 18.46 -20.50 -2.99
C ALA A 187 19.83 -19.81 -2.98
N ALA A 188 20.32 -19.34 -4.12
CA ALA A 188 21.59 -18.63 -4.22
C ALA A 188 21.57 -17.28 -3.48
N ALA A 189 20.47 -16.54 -3.59
CA ALA A 189 20.28 -15.29 -2.87
C ALA A 189 20.23 -15.50 -1.36
N SER A 190 19.54 -16.55 -0.89
CA SER A 190 19.49 -16.92 0.53
C SER A 190 20.89 -17.19 1.09
N LYS A 191 21.75 -17.92 0.36
CA LYS A 191 23.14 -18.16 0.76
C LYS A 191 23.97 -16.87 0.90
N LYS A 192 23.58 -15.80 0.20
CA LYS A 192 24.19 -14.47 0.28
C LYS A 192 23.52 -13.55 1.31
N GLY A 193 22.56 -14.06 2.10
CA GLY A 193 21.87 -13.29 3.14
C GLY A 193 20.60 -12.57 2.67
N PHE A 194 20.19 -12.71 1.40
CA PHE A 194 18.93 -12.17 0.92
C PHE A 194 17.80 -13.16 1.18
N ILE A 195 16.98 -12.90 2.19
CA ILE A 195 15.87 -13.77 2.61
C ILE A 195 14.53 -13.20 2.15
N GLY A 196 13.51 -14.08 2.03
CA GLY A 196 12.13 -13.65 1.72
C GLY A 196 11.87 -13.28 0.27
N LEU A 197 12.76 -13.63 -0.68
CA LEU A 197 12.62 -13.27 -2.09
C LEU A 197 11.68 -14.17 -2.88
N LYS A 198 11.23 -15.31 -2.35
CA LYS A 198 10.27 -16.19 -3.03
C LYS A 198 8.98 -15.44 -3.31
N GLY A 199 8.52 -15.49 -4.57
CA GLY A 199 7.29 -14.87 -5.00
C GLY A 199 6.05 -15.41 -4.28
N HIS A 200 4.94 -14.70 -4.42
CA HIS A 200 3.69 -15.12 -3.80
C HIS A 200 3.19 -16.43 -4.42
N ARG A 201 2.62 -17.33 -3.60
CA ARG A 201 2.15 -18.67 -4.03
C ARG A 201 1.17 -18.66 -5.22
N ALA A 202 0.43 -17.56 -5.42
CA ALA A 202 -0.54 -17.44 -6.52
C ALA A 202 0.09 -17.01 -7.85
N VAL A 203 1.30 -16.43 -7.85
CA VAL A 203 1.94 -15.88 -9.06
C VAL A 203 3.30 -16.49 -9.35
N GLY A 204 3.95 -17.11 -8.35
CA GLY A 204 5.31 -17.65 -8.48
C GLY A 204 6.38 -16.56 -8.62
N GLY A 205 7.53 -16.95 -9.18
CA GLY A 205 8.62 -16.04 -9.44
C GLY A 205 9.37 -15.55 -8.20
N ILE A 206 9.93 -14.37 -8.31
CA ILE A 206 10.68 -13.67 -7.26
C ILE A 206 9.97 -12.36 -6.92
N ARG A 207 10.07 -11.93 -5.67
CA ARG A 207 9.54 -10.66 -5.22
C ARG A 207 10.52 -9.97 -4.27
N ALA A 208 11.09 -8.90 -4.73
CA ALA A 208 11.89 -8.01 -3.92
C ALA A 208 11.03 -6.92 -3.28
#